data_fbe5f5c5459fee684f91a5e2d08eea43
#
_entry.id   fbe5f5c5459fee684f91a5e2d08eea43
#
_cell.length_a   1.000
_cell.length_b   1.000
_cell.length_c   1.000
_cell.angle_alpha   90.00
_cell.angle_beta   90.00
_cell.angle_gamma   90.00
#
_symmetry.space_group_name_H-M   'P 1'
#
loop_
_entity.id
_entity.type
_entity.pdbx_description
1 polymer ?
#
loop_
_entity_poly.entity_id
_entity_poly.type
_entity_poly.pdbx_seq_one_letter_code
_entity_poly.pdbx_strand_id
1 'polypeptide(L)'
;MLSTLHIENIAVIEQAEISFDNGFNVLTGETGAGKSIVIDAISAILGERASREMIRTGAQKAFVSAIFTGVPELPWFAENQVPYEPELGISREIFADGKNSCRVGGKPVTVSTLRRLGVQLIQIHGQNDSQQLFDEATRIGYLDLFAHDEALLESYRQAYDKVSAVRQEIRRLSMDESEKLRLVETLKFQIDEIERAELQPGEEEELLERRKVLQNAEKLTDAIESAVAALYGDESSDGASAMIANAAHALEKVSRVSDEMRALSGKLNDLMYTAQDIADELRDKKDDLTYSADELEQIEERLDTLHKLKRKYGGSVEDVLAFLEKAKRQLDEVEFATDRIEQLQKKLSGLQKTLLEQGTALTEARKAAAQRLQREISSELMQLDMPKIRFVCEFSEQTPQENGLDAVRFLMSANVGEALRPLSKVASGGELARIMLAMKNVLAAEDSVGTMIFDEVDAGVSGRAAQKVAYKLWTVAKGRQVLCVTHLPQIAAMADTEFTVEKRVENERTYTSVLRLDAAGRRQELARLIGGSMITETTLAGAAELLRLAGQTKRGEQI
;
A
#
# COMPACT_ATOMS: atom_id res chain seq x y z
N MET A 1 13.74 17.42 -26.62
CA MET A 1 13.10 17.34 -27.96
C MET A 1 13.68 16.16 -28.73
N LEU A 2 12.91 15.50 -29.60
CA LEU A 2 13.39 14.42 -30.46
C LEU A 2 14.24 15.01 -31.61
N SER A 3 15.53 14.73 -31.60
CA SER A 3 16.46 15.24 -32.61
C SER A 3 16.59 14.29 -33.80
N THR A 4 16.85 13.01 -33.51
CA THR A 4 17.07 12.01 -34.57
C THR A 4 16.32 10.74 -34.23
N LEU A 5 15.70 10.14 -35.23
CA LEU A 5 15.06 8.82 -35.16
C LEU A 5 15.67 7.91 -36.21
N HIS A 6 16.21 6.79 -35.79
CA HIS A 6 16.72 5.74 -36.66
C HIS A 6 15.83 4.48 -36.54
N ILE A 7 15.43 3.96 -37.68
CA ILE A 7 14.51 2.81 -37.80
C ILE A 7 15.15 1.77 -38.70
N GLU A 8 15.17 0.50 -38.25
CA GLU A 8 15.57 -0.66 -39.05
C GLU A 8 14.56 -1.80 -38.93
N ASN A 9 14.18 -2.35 -40.07
CA ASN A 9 13.33 -3.54 -40.21
C ASN A 9 11.97 -3.43 -39.51
N ILE A 10 11.32 -2.28 -39.64
CA ILE A 10 9.93 -2.10 -39.16
C ILE A 10 8.97 -2.07 -40.33
N ALA A 11 8.07 -3.00 -40.40
CA ALA A 11 7.04 -3.18 -41.43
C ALA A 11 7.63 -3.05 -42.84
N VAL A 12 7.31 -1.97 -43.59
CA VAL A 12 7.82 -1.73 -44.93
C VAL A 12 9.08 -0.85 -44.97
N ILE A 13 9.53 -0.38 -43.80
CA ILE A 13 10.79 0.38 -43.65
C ILE A 13 11.94 -0.59 -43.41
N GLU A 14 12.88 -0.68 -44.33
CA GLU A 14 14.14 -1.42 -44.14
C GLU A 14 15.12 -0.65 -43.29
N GLN A 15 15.36 0.60 -43.67
CA GLN A 15 16.20 1.54 -42.95
C GLN A 15 15.74 2.97 -43.25
N ALA A 16 15.62 3.78 -42.21
CA ALA A 16 15.36 5.21 -42.30
C ALA A 16 16.07 5.97 -41.19
N GLU A 17 16.58 7.13 -41.50
CA GLU A 17 17.11 8.09 -40.53
C GLU A 17 16.42 9.44 -40.75
N ILE A 18 15.80 9.98 -39.71
CA ILE A 18 15.00 11.19 -39.76
C ILE A 18 15.55 12.17 -38.72
N SER A 19 16.01 13.33 -39.19
CA SER A 19 16.44 14.43 -38.31
C SER A 19 15.34 15.48 -38.26
N PHE A 20 14.75 15.63 -37.07
CA PHE A 20 13.69 16.58 -36.80
C PHE A 20 14.25 17.91 -36.30
N ASP A 21 13.60 19.00 -36.70
CA ASP A 21 13.91 20.34 -36.20
C ASP A 21 12.99 20.73 -35.03
N ASN A 22 13.36 21.80 -34.35
CA ASN A 22 12.47 22.46 -33.40
C ASN A 22 11.27 23.06 -34.14
N GLY A 23 10.17 23.33 -33.41
CA GLY A 23 8.97 23.90 -33.98
C GLY A 23 8.07 22.89 -34.67
N PHE A 24 7.40 23.26 -35.73
CA PHE A 24 6.34 22.49 -36.36
C PHE A 24 6.86 21.62 -37.52
N ASN A 25 6.98 20.31 -37.28
CA ASN A 25 7.39 19.30 -38.26
C ASN A 25 6.16 18.58 -38.81
N VAL A 26 6.07 18.40 -40.10
CA VAL A 26 4.96 17.73 -40.77
C VAL A 26 5.46 16.57 -41.63
N LEU A 27 4.80 15.43 -41.53
CA LEU A 27 5.00 14.26 -42.38
C LEU A 27 3.82 14.14 -43.36
N THR A 28 4.11 14.24 -44.65
CA THR A 28 3.17 14.01 -45.75
C THR A 28 3.47 12.71 -46.48
N GLY A 29 2.76 12.39 -47.54
CA GLY A 29 2.96 11.20 -48.36
C GLY A 29 1.64 10.47 -48.65
N GLU A 30 1.69 9.43 -49.47
CA GLU A 30 0.51 8.66 -49.88
C GLU A 30 -0.12 7.89 -48.71
N THR A 31 -1.43 7.63 -48.80
CA THR A 31 -2.13 6.78 -47.84
C THR A 31 -1.54 5.37 -47.86
N GLY A 32 -1.18 4.85 -46.69
CA GLY A 32 -0.51 3.54 -46.57
C GLY A 32 1.00 3.58 -46.94
N ALA A 33 1.62 4.76 -47.19
CA ALA A 33 3.06 4.88 -47.51
C ALA A 33 3.99 4.62 -46.30
N GLY A 34 3.46 4.44 -45.09
CA GLY A 34 4.30 4.18 -43.92
C GLY A 34 4.37 5.36 -42.94
N LYS A 35 3.54 6.41 -43.10
CA LYS A 35 3.48 7.53 -42.14
C LYS A 35 3.19 7.04 -40.71
N SER A 36 2.17 6.19 -40.53
CA SER A 36 1.85 5.62 -39.22
C SER A 36 2.97 4.73 -38.70
N ILE A 37 3.78 4.12 -39.57
CA ILE A 37 4.93 3.29 -39.16
C ILE A 37 6.00 4.12 -38.44
N VAL A 38 6.17 5.38 -38.85
CA VAL A 38 7.10 6.33 -38.15
C VAL A 38 6.57 6.59 -36.74
N ILE A 39 5.25 6.81 -36.59
CA ILE A 39 4.63 6.98 -35.27
C ILE A 39 4.74 5.70 -34.43
N ASP A 40 4.50 4.53 -35.04
CA ASP A 40 4.66 3.22 -34.37
C ASP A 40 6.10 3.00 -33.90
N ALA A 41 7.09 3.39 -34.69
CA ALA A 41 8.50 3.35 -34.32
C ALA A 41 8.79 4.27 -33.11
N ILE A 42 8.26 5.50 -33.13
CA ILE A 42 8.36 6.42 -31.98
C ILE A 42 7.65 5.82 -30.75
N SER A 43 6.45 5.28 -30.90
CA SER A 43 5.74 4.60 -29.81
C SER A 43 6.55 3.43 -29.24
N ALA A 44 7.18 2.65 -30.11
CA ALA A 44 8.04 1.56 -29.69
C ALA A 44 9.24 2.05 -28.85
N ILE A 45 9.93 3.11 -29.27
CA ILE A 45 11.07 3.66 -28.53
C ILE A 45 10.67 4.31 -27.20
N LEU A 46 9.42 4.71 -27.04
CA LEU A 46 8.85 5.22 -25.77
C LEU A 46 8.42 4.11 -24.79
N GLY A 47 8.57 2.83 -25.17
CA GLY A 47 8.23 1.71 -24.29
C GLY A 47 6.79 1.23 -24.41
N GLU A 48 6.05 1.66 -25.44
CA GLU A 48 4.72 1.11 -25.73
C GLU A 48 4.79 -0.35 -26.20
N ARG A 49 3.63 -1.02 -26.24
CA ARG A 49 3.55 -2.42 -26.63
C ARG A 49 3.91 -2.59 -28.10
N ALA A 50 4.99 -3.28 -28.38
CA ALA A 50 5.39 -3.65 -29.73
C ALA A 50 4.94 -5.08 -30.03
N SER A 51 4.26 -5.26 -31.17
CA SER A 51 3.87 -6.59 -31.67
C SER A 51 4.95 -7.16 -32.59
N ARG A 52 4.98 -8.48 -32.73
CA ARG A 52 5.87 -9.17 -33.71
C ARG A 52 5.55 -8.77 -35.15
N GLU A 53 4.32 -8.34 -35.40
CA GLU A 53 3.85 -7.88 -36.72
C GLU A 53 4.55 -6.58 -37.16
N MET A 54 5.14 -5.84 -36.22
CA MET A 54 5.97 -4.67 -36.54
C MET A 54 7.28 -5.05 -37.26
N ILE A 55 7.77 -6.30 -37.08
CA ILE A 55 9.03 -6.74 -37.67
C ILE A 55 8.82 -6.97 -39.17
N ARG A 56 9.70 -6.41 -40.00
CA ARG A 56 9.70 -6.59 -41.44
C ARG A 56 9.74 -8.07 -41.81
N THR A 57 8.89 -8.49 -42.75
CA THR A 57 8.84 -9.88 -43.23
C THR A 57 10.20 -10.37 -43.69
N GLY A 58 10.70 -11.43 -43.10
CA GLY A 58 12.02 -12.02 -43.36
C GLY A 58 13.15 -11.52 -42.47
N ALA A 59 12.91 -10.51 -41.63
CA ALA A 59 13.89 -10.05 -40.65
C ALA A 59 13.77 -10.82 -39.32
N GLN A 60 14.89 -11.01 -38.62
CA GLN A 60 14.95 -11.67 -37.30
C GLN A 60 14.64 -10.70 -36.15
N LYS A 61 14.87 -9.42 -36.36
CA LYS A 61 14.63 -8.34 -35.39
C LYS A 61 14.31 -7.03 -36.09
N ALA A 62 13.59 -6.16 -35.38
CA ALA A 62 13.46 -4.74 -35.66
C ALA A 62 14.33 -3.96 -34.66
N PHE A 63 14.84 -2.82 -35.09
CA PHE A 63 15.62 -1.91 -34.27
C PHE A 63 15.15 -0.48 -34.42
N VAL A 64 15.00 0.21 -33.30
CA VAL A 64 14.73 1.65 -33.26
C VAL A 64 15.69 2.31 -32.31
N SER A 65 16.24 3.45 -32.70
CA SER A 65 16.96 4.33 -31.79
C SER A 65 16.55 5.77 -31.97
N ALA A 66 16.62 6.55 -30.91
CA ALA A 66 16.29 7.96 -30.91
C ALA A 66 17.30 8.75 -30.06
N ILE A 67 17.60 9.95 -30.52
CA ILE A 67 18.41 10.93 -29.78
C ILE A 67 17.47 12.06 -29.37
N PHE A 68 17.46 12.35 -28.06
CA PHE A 68 16.72 13.47 -27.48
C PHE A 68 17.71 14.53 -27.02
N THR A 69 17.44 15.79 -27.35
CA THR A 69 18.25 16.94 -26.93
C THR A 69 17.47 17.84 -25.97
N GLY A 70 18.18 18.49 -25.04
CA GLY A 70 17.56 19.38 -24.05
C GLY A 70 16.60 18.63 -23.10
N VAL A 71 16.95 17.40 -22.72
CA VAL A 71 16.20 16.63 -21.72
C VAL A 71 16.43 17.27 -20.36
N PRO A 72 15.37 17.57 -19.57
CA PRO A 72 15.54 18.07 -18.22
C PRO A 72 16.05 16.96 -17.28
N GLU A 73 16.65 17.36 -16.16
CA GLU A 73 17.05 16.41 -15.12
C GLU A 73 15.80 15.90 -14.38
N LEU A 74 15.32 14.74 -14.80
CA LEU A 74 14.14 14.09 -14.24
C LEU A 74 14.54 13.20 -13.04
N PRO A 75 13.71 13.09 -11.99
CA PRO A 75 13.93 12.16 -10.87
C PRO A 75 14.14 10.71 -11.33
N TRP A 76 13.57 10.35 -12.47
CA TRP A 76 13.69 9.04 -13.09
C TRP A 76 15.14 8.57 -13.25
N PHE A 77 16.08 9.48 -13.55
CA PHE A 77 17.50 9.13 -13.74
C PHE A 77 18.14 8.61 -12.46
N ALA A 78 17.91 9.29 -11.34
CA ALA A 78 18.40 8.89 -10.02
C ALA A 78 17.75 7.57 -9.55
N GLU A 79 16.44 7.44 -9.70
CA GLU A 79 15.68 6.24 -9.31
C GLU A 79 16.14 4.98 -10.05
N ASN A 80 16.55 5.11 -11.32
CA ASN A 80 16.95 3.97 -12.15
C ASN A 80 18.47 3.86 -12.34
N GLN A 81 19.26 4.66 -11.60
CA GLN A 81 20.72 4.66 -11.64
C GLN A 81 21.30 4.86 -13.06
N VAL A 82 20.61 5.63 -13.90
CA VAL A 82 21.07 6.03 -15.23
C VAL A 82 21.73 7.40 -15.11
N PRO A 83 22.95 7.61 -15.61
CA PRO A 83 23.55 8.95 -15.63
C PRO A 83 22.68 9.92 -16.42
N TYR A 84 22.47 11.11 -15.86
CA TYR A 84 21.80 12.17 -16.57
C TYR A 84 22.74 12.83 -17.56
N GLU A 85 22.27 12.99 -18.80
CA GLU A 85 22.92 13.75 -19.86
C GLU A 85 21.85 14.57 -20.61
N PRO A 86 22.11 15.86 -20.95
CA PRO A 86 21.16 16.68 -21.68
C PRO A 86 20.85 16.15 -23.10
N GLU A 87 21.76 15.35 -23.67
CA GLU A 87 21.56 14.57 -24.88
C GLU A 87 21.41 13.09 -24.52
N LEU A 88 20.23 12.56 -24.73
CA LEU A 88 19.87 11.22 -24.30
C LEU A 88 19.63 10.29 -25.48
N GLY A 89 20.44 9.26 -25.59
CA GLY A 89 20.24 8.15 -26.55
C GLY A 89 19.34 7.07 -25.95
N ILE A 90 18.29 6.70 -26.67
CA ILE A 90 17.42 5.58 -26.34
C ILE A 90 17.43 4.59 -27.49
N SER A 91 17.50 3.27 -27.21
CA SER A 91 17.40 2.24 -28.23
C SER A 91 16.55 1.07 -27.79
N ARG A 92 15.86 0.45 -28.75
CA ARG A 92 15.05 -0.77 -28.52
C ARG A 92 15.22 -1.74 -29.68
N GLU A 93 15.50 -3.00 -29.34
CA GLU A 93 15.46 -4.13 -30.24
C GLU A 93 14.24 -5.00 -29.91
N ILE A 94 13.51 -5.40 -30.95
CA ILE A 94 12.33 -6.25 -30.87
C ILE A 94 12.63 -7.51 -31.65
N PHE A 95 12.68 -8.67 -31.00
CA PHE A 95 13.04 -9.93 -31.61
C PHE A 95 11.80 -10.75 -32.01
N ALA A 96 11.93 -11.54 -33.05
CA ALA A 96 10.85 -12.41 -33.56
C ALA A 96 10.39 -13.47 -32.53
N ASP A 97 11.24 -13.83 -31.56
CA ASP A 97 10.90 -14.71 -30.43
C ASP A 97 10.07 -13.99 -29.35
N GLY A 98 9.85 -12.67 -29.46
CA GLY A 98 9.08 -11.84 -28.54
C GLY A 98 9.93 -11.16 -27.45
N LYS A 99 11.23 -11.42 -27.40
CA LYS A 99 12.14 -10.70 -26.50
C LYS A 99 12.29 -9.24 -26.92
N ASN A 100 12.55 -8.40 -25.93
CA ASN A 100 12.84 -6.98 -26.14
C ASN A 100 14.12 -6.61 -25.37
N SER A 101 15.01 -5.84 -26.00
CA SER A 101 16.18 -5.24 -25.37
C SER A 101 16.06 -3.72 -25.46
N CYS A 102 16.01 -3.06 -24.32
CA CYS A 102 15.90 -1.60 -24.23
C CYS A 102 17.13 -1.02 -23.55
N ARG A 103 17.63 0.12 -24.07
CA ARG A 103 18.75 0.85 -23.46
C ARG A 103 18.44 2.34 -23.39
N VAL A 104 18.85 2.97 -22.29
CA VAL A 104 18.77 4.43 -22.07
C VAL A 104 20.15 4.90 -21.62
N GLY A 105 20.75 5.85 -22.34
CA GLY A 105 22.12 6.28 -22.07
C GLY A 105 23.11 5.12 -22.07
N GLY A 106 22.92 4.13 -22.99
CA GLY A 106 23.72 2.91 -23.07
C GLY A 106 23.43 1.84 -22.01
N LYS A 107 22.69 2.16 -20.91
CA LYS A 107 22.34 1.20 -19.86
C LYS A 107 21.10 0.38 -20.21
N PRO A 108 21.08 -0.93 -19.95
CA PRO A 108 19.91 -1.76 -20.15
C PRO A 108 18.80 -1.40 -19.13
N VAL A 109 17.56 -1.31 -19.63
CA VAL A 109 16.36 -1.04 -18.82
C VAL A 109 15.23 -1.97 -19.23
N THR A 110 14.23 -2.14 -18.37
CA THR A 110 13.02 -2.88 -18.74
C THR A 110 12.08 -2.03 -19.60
N VAL A 111 11.18 -2.67 -20.34
CA VAL A 111 10.16 -1.95 -21.14
C VAL A 111 9.28 -1.07 -20.25
N SER A 112 8.92 -1.52 -19.05
CA SER A 112 8.12 -0.75 -18.09
C SER A 112 8.87 0.48 -17.57
N THR A 113 10.17 0.35 -17.31
CA THR A 113 11.04 1.45 -16.90
C THR A 113 11.19 2.48 -18.04
N LEU A 114 11.40 1.99 -19.27
CA LEU A 114 11.44 2.84 -20.46
C LEU A 114 10.13 3.60 -20.67
N ARG A 115 8.97 2.95 -20.49
CA ARG A 115 7.67 3.59 -20.65
C ARG A 115 7.46 4.74 -19.66
N ARG A 116 7.91 4.60 -18.40
CA ARG A 116 7.85 5.69 -17.40
C ARG A 116 8.68 6.91 -17.80
N LEU A 117 9.78 6.72 -18.53
CA LEU A 117 10.55 7.81 -19.09
C LEU A 117 9.88 8.38 -20.35
N GLY A 118 9.41 7.49 -21.23
CA GLY A 118 8.84 7.86 -22.53
C GLY A 118 7.70 8.88 -22.43
N VAL A 119 6.79 8.70 -21.48
CA VAL A 119 5.66 9.62 -21.23
C VAL A 119 6.08 11.02 -20.80
N GLN A 120 7.30 11.17 -20.27
CA GLN A 120 7.87 12.45 -19.85
C GLN A 120 8.65 13.13 -20.99
N LEU A 121 9.00 12.40 -22.06
CA LEU A 121 9.76 12.91 -23.20
C LEU A 121 8.87 13.32 -24.37
N ILE A 122 7.90 12.48 -24.72
CA ILE A 122 6.96 12.69 -25.84
C ILE A 122 5.54 12.36 -25.43
N GLN A 123 4.61 13.17 -25.87
CA GLN A 123 3.17 12.86 -25.84
C GLN A 123 2.66 12.64 -27.28
N ILE A 124 2.03 11.49 -27.51
CA ILE A 124 1.42 11.15 -28.80
C ILE A 124 -0.09 11.34 -28.66
N HIS A 125 -0.73 12.02 -29.61
CA HIS A 125 -2.17 12.28 -29.65
C HIS A 125 -2.76 11.71 -30.94
N GLY A 126 -3.46 10.56 -30.82
CA GLY A 126 -4.04 9.83 -31.94
C GLY A 126 -4.99 8.73 -31.48
N GLN A 127 -5.32 7.81 -32.39
CA GLN A 127 -6.35 6.77 -32.17
C GLN A 127 -6.10 5.84 -30.95
N ASN A 128 -4.85 5.66 -30.54
CA ASN A 128 -4.48 4.74 -29.46
C ASN A 128 -4.16 5.43 -28.12
N ASP A 129 -4.14 6.74 -28.04
CA ASP A 129 -3.58 7.47 -26.89
C ASP A 129 -4.62 8.07 -25.94
N SER A 130 -5.87 7.82 -26.18
CA SER A 130 -6.97 8.31 -25.34
C SER A 130 -6.94 7.78 -23.88
N GLN A 131 -6.09 6.81 -23.56
CA GLN A 131 -6.10 6.15 -22.25
C GLN A 131 -5.51 7.02 -21.12
N GLN A 132 -4.46 7.83 -21.35
CA GLN A 132 -3.79 8.57 -20.26
C GLN A 132 -4.62 9.76 -19.74
N LEU A 133 -5.32 10.50 -20.60
CA LEU A 133 -6.23 11.57 -20.17
C LEU A 133 -7.52 11.05 -19.52
N PHE A 134 -7.72 9.75 -19.51
CA PHE A 134 -8.90 9.11 -18.95
C PHE A 134 -8.65 8.57 -17.55
N ASP A 135 -7.40 8.54 -17.06
CA ASP A 135 -7.11 8.22 -15.69
C ASP A 135 -7.50 9.38 -14.76
N GLU A 136 -8.21 9.05 -13.68
CA GLU A 136 -8.75 10.01 -12.72
C GLU A 136 -7.66 10.81 -12.00
N ALA A 137 -6.54 10.15 -11.66
CA ALA A 137 -5.39 10.79 -11.03
C ALA A 137 -4.72 11.82 -11.96
N THR A 138 -4.63 11.54 -13.24
CA THR A 138 -4.04 12.44 -14.23
C THR A 138 -4.91 13.69 -14.44
N ARG A 139 -6.25 13.54 -14.43
CA ARG A 139 -7.18 14.67 -14.62
C ARG A 139 -7.13 15.70 -13.50
N ILE A 140 -7.09 15.23 -12.24
CA ILE A 140 -6.99 16.14 -11.10
C ILE A 140 -5.65 16.87 -11.11
N GLY A 141 -4.57 16.19 -11.50
CA GLY A 141 -3.24 16.79 -11.67
C GLY A 141 -3.19 17.91 -12.72
N TYR A 142 -3.87 17.74 -13.86
CA TYR A 142 -4.01 18.81 -14.86
C TYR A 142 -4.80 20.02 -14.33
N LEU A 143 -5.82 19.75 -13.52
CA LEU A 143 -6.60 20.82 -12.91
C LEU A 143 -5.80 21.59 -11.87
N ASP A 144 -5.02 20.88 -11.04
CA ASP A 144 -4.15 21.46 -10.02
C ASP A 144 -3.04 22.32 -10.66
N LEU A 145 -2.39 21.82 -11.72
CA LEU A 145 -1.44 22.61 -12.51
C LEU A 145 -2.07 23.91 -13.04
N PHE A 146 -3.28 23.82 -13.63
CA PHE A 146 -3.99 24.98 -14.15
C PHE A 146 -4.49 25.92 -13.04
N ALA A 147 -4.74 25.39 -11.84
CA ALA A 147 -5.19 26.15 -10.68
C ALA A 147 -4.05 26.93 -10.02
N HIS A 148 -2.80 26.47 -10.14
CA HIS A 148 -1.62 26.92 -9.39
C HIS A 148 -1.86 26.81 -7.88
N ASP A 149 -2.41 25.66 -7.42
CA ASP A 149 -2.82 25.44 -6.04
C ASP A 149 -1.88 24.51 -5.26
N GLU A 150 -0.62 24.39 -5.70
CA GLU A 150 0.40 23.51 -5.12
C GLU A 150 0.55 23.73 -3.59
N ALA A 151 0.48 24.97 -3.14
CA ALA A 151 0.57 25.29 -1.72
C ALA A 151 -0.63 24.76 -0.92
N LEU A 152 -1.84 24.80 -1.48
CA LEU A 152 -3.04 24.24 -0.85
C LEU A 152 -3.01 22.73 -0.84
N LEU A 153 -2.58 22.11 -1.93
CA LEU A 153 -2.41 20.66 -2.03
C LEU A 153 -1.36 20.14 -1.05
N GLU A 154 -0.23 20.82 -0.93
CA GLU A 154 0.82 20.45 0.03
C GLU A 154 0.34 20.59 1.48
N SER A 155 -0.37 21.67 1.81
CA SER A 155 -0.95 21.85 3.15
C SER A 155 -1.96 20.74 3.48
N TYR A 156 -2.79 20.35 2.51
CA TYR A 156 -3.74 19.25 2.65
C TYR A 156 -3.03 17.92 2.87
N ARG A 157 -2.00 17.61 2.08
CA ARG A 157 -1.19 16.38 2.22
C ARG A 157 -0.58 16.25 3.61
N GLN A 158 0.02 17.32 4.12
CA GLN A 158 0.59 17.33 5.46
C GLN A 158 -0.47 17.06 6.55
N ALA A 159 -1.70 17.56 6.38
CA ALA A 159 -2.80 17.26 7.29
C ALA A 159 -3.29 15.81 7.15
N TYR A 160 -3.36 15.29 5.92
CA TYR A 160 -3.72 13.92 5.62
C TYR A 160 -2.74 12.92 6.24
N ASP A 161 -1.43 13.17 6.11
CA ASP A 161 -0.38 12.32 6.67
C ASP A 161 -0.47 12.27 8.20
N LYS A 162 -0.72 13.41 8.86
CA LYS A 162 -0.93 13.46 10.31
C LYS A 162 -2.14 12.64 10.74
N VAL A 163 -3.26 12.74 10.03
CA VAL A 163 -4.48 11.94 10.28
C VAL A 163 -4.21 10.46 10.06
N SER A 164 -3.53 10.12 8.97
CA SER A 164 -3.19 8.74 8.60
C SER A 164 -2.27 8.08 9.64
N ALA A 165 -1.24 8.79 10.09
CA ALA A 165 -0.32 8.33 11.13
C ALA A 165 -1.04 8.04 12.45
N VAL A 166 -1.91 8.96 12.91
CA VAL A 166 -2.68 8.77 14.15
C VAL A 166 -3.67 7.61 14.02
N ARG A 167 -4.34 7.45 12.88
CA ARG A 167 -5.23 6.30 12.63
C ARG A 167 -4.46 4.97 12.66
N GLN A 168 -3.26 4.93 12.12
CA GLN A 168 -2.41 3.75 12.13
C GLN A 168 -1.95 3.41 13.56
N GLU A 169 -1.57 4.41 14.37
CA GLU A 169 -1.21 4.22 15.79
C GLU A 169 -2.40 3.67 16.59
N ILE A 170 -3.60 4.24 16.42
CA ILE A 170 -4.83 3.72 17.06
C ILE A 170 -5.07 2.26 16.66
N ARG A 171 -5.00 1.92 15.37
CA ARG A 171 -5.19 0.53 14.92
C ARG A 171 -4.19 -0.44 15.55
N ARG A 172 -2.94 -0.02 15.70
CA ARG A 172 -1.89 -0.85 16.31
C ARG A 172 -2.16 -1.12 17.80
N LEU A 173 -2.74 -0.15 18.50
CA LEU A 173 -3.07 -0.27 19.93
C LEU A 173 -4.45 -0.87 20.18
N SER A 174 -5.34 -0.87 19.19
CA SER A 174 -6.70 -1.37 19.33
C SER A 174 -6.73 -2.90 19.35
N MET A 175 -7.32 -3.44 20.42
CA MET A 175 -7.75 -4.82 20.55
C MET A 175 -9.27 -4.88 20.37
N ASP A 176 -9.83 -6.04 20.07
CA ASP A 176 -11.29 -6.21 20.05
C ASP A 176 -11.86 -5.93 21.45
N GLU A 177 -12.92 -5.13 21.52
CA GLU A 177 -13.48 -4.65 22.81
C GLU A 177 -13.95 -5.82 23.70
N SER A 178 -14.54 -6.85 23.11
CA SER A 178 -14.98 -8.04 23.86
C SER A 178 -13.80 -8.89 24.34
N GLU A 179 -12.74 -8.97 23.55
CA GLU A 179 -11.52 -9.68 23.92
C GLU A 179 -10.78 -8.95 25.04
N LYS A 180 -10.70 -7.62 24.95
CA LYS A 180 -10.14 -6.75 25.96
C LYS A 180 -10.87 -6.87 27.30
N LEU A 181 -12.21 -6.76 27.30
CA LEU A 181 -13.01 -6.88 28.52
C LEU A 181 -12.79 -8.23 29.20
N ARG A 182 -12.83 -9.33 28.45
CA ARG A 182 -12.56 -10.67 28.99
C ARG A 182 -11.16 -10.78 29.57
N LEU A 183 -10.15 -10.22 28.90
CA LEU A 183 -8.78 -10.24 29.39
C LEU A 183 -8.65 -9.47 30.71
N VAL A 184 -9.19 -8.25 30.78
CA VAL A 184 -9.16 -7.40 31.97
C VAL A 184 -9.89 -8.08 33.15
N GLU A 185 -11.10 -8.63 32.94
CA GLU A 185 -11.85 -9.35 33.98
C GLU A 185 -11.08 -10.59 34.46
N THR A 186 -10.50 -11.34 33.54
CA THR A 186 -9.70 -12.52 33.88
C THR A 186 -8.47 -12.14 34.69
N LEU A 187 -7.71 -11.14 34.26
CA LEU A 187 -6.52 -10.70 34.98
C LEU A 187 -6.86 -10.15 36.36
N LYS A 188 -7.90 -9.33 36.51
CA LYS A 188 -8.35 -8.78 37.78
C LYS A 188 -8.76 -9.91 38.73
N PHE A 189 -9.51 -10.90 38.26
CA PHE A 189 -9.88 -12.07 39.08
C PHE A 189 -8.66 -12.87 39.54
N GLN A 190 -7.73 -13.14 38.66
CA GLN A 190 -6.49 -13.89 38.96
C GLN A 190 -5.61 -13.16 39.97
N ILE A 191 -5.44 -11.86 39.80
CA ILE A 191 -4.68 -11.01 40.71
C ILE A 191 -5.33 -11.03 42.12
N ASP A 192 -6.64 -10.76 42.19
CA ASP A 192 -7.38 -10.73 43.48
C ASP A 192 -7.35 -12.09 44.20
N GLU A 193 -7.49 -13.21 43.46
CA GLU A 193 -7.43 -14.56 44.03
C GLU A 193 -6.05 -14.86 44.66
N ILE A 194 -4.96 -14.46 43.98
CA ILE A 194 -3.60 -14.69 44.49
C ILE A 194 -3.24 -13.72 45.62
N GLU A 195 -3.60 -12.44 45.50
CA GLU A 195 -3.33 -11.44 46.54
C GLU A 195 -4.03 -11.74 47.87
N ARG A 196 -5.30 -12.17 47.80
CA ARG A 196 -6.06 -12.59 49.02
C ARG A 196 -5.44 -13.78 49.72
N ALA A 197 -4.69 -14.59 49.03
CA ALA A 197 -4.03 -15.74 49.62
C ALA A 197 -2.77 -15.36 50.40
N GLU A 198 -2.24 -14.14 50.26
CA GLU A 198 -1.08 -13.63 51.00
C GLU A 198 0.10 -14.62 51.04
N LEU A 199 0.48 -15.14 49.87
CA LEU A 199 1.53 -16.15 49.74
C LEU A 199 2.90 -15.63 50.15
N GLN A 200 3.65 -16.47 50.89
CA GLN A 200 5.02 -16.19 51.30
C GLN A 200 6.00 -17.21 50.71
N PRO A 201 7.16 -16.77 50.17
CA PRO A 201 8.19 -17.69 49.69
C PRO A 201 8.67 -18.61 50.83
N GLY A 202 8.77 -19.93 50.56
CA GLY A 202 9.21 -20.94 51.54
C GLY A 202 8.14 -21.39 52.51
N GLU A 203 6.93 -20.82 52.51
CA GLU A 203 5.82 -21.15 53.43
C GLU A 203 5.43 -22.63 53.34
N GLU A 204 5.42 -23.21 52.16
CA GLU A 204 5.01 -24.58 51.93
C GLU A 204 5.96 -25.56 52.63
N GLU A 205 7.26 -25.35 52.52
CA GLU A 205 8.27 -26.19 53.19
C GLU A 205 8.15 -26.13 54.70
N GLU A 206 7.98 -24.94 55.25
CA GLU A 206 7.79 -24.75 56.71
C GLU A 206 6.54 -25.44 57.19
N LEU A 207 5.42 -25.31 56.49
CA LEU A 207 4.16 -25.98 56.84
C LEU A 207 4.25 -27.49 56.72
N LEU A 208 4.93 -28.02 55.70
CA LEU A 208 5.14 -29.47 55.56
C LEU A 208 6.01 -30.05 56.66
N GLU A 209 7.06 -29.38 57.09
CA GLU A 209 7.87 -29.80 58.23
C GLU A 209 7.06 -29.77 59.53
N ARG A 210 6.35 -28.68 59.77
CA ARG A 210 5.51 -28.53 60.97
C ARG A 210 4.40 -29.60 61.04
N ARG A 211 3.69 -29.85 59.91
CA ARG A 211 2.71 -30.93 59.79
C ARG A 211 3.30 -32.28 60.16
N LYS A 212 4.49 -32.61 59.68
CA LYS A 212 5.17 -33.88 59.98
C LYS A 212 5.45 -34.04 61.45
N VAL A 213 5.87 -32.98 62.14
CA VAL A 213 6.10 -32.99 63.60
C VAL A 213 4.79 -33.26 64.36
N LEU A 214 3.70 -32.53 64.02
CA LEU A 214 2.42 -32.64 64.65
C LEU A 214 1.78 -34.03 64.40
N GLN A 215 1.83 -34.57 63.18
CA GLN A 215 1.34 -35.91 62.87
C GLN A 215 2.11 -37.01 63.61
N ASN A 216 3.40 -36.84 63.91
CA ASN A 216 4.17 -37.75 64.69
C ASN A 216 3.78 -37.65 66.20
N ALA A 217 3.55 -36.42 66.67
CA ALA A 217 3.08 -36.20 68.05
C ALA A 217 1.68 -36.83 68.27
N GLU A 218 0.74 -36.69 67.30
CA GLU A 218 -0.57 -37.33 67.31
C GLU A 218 -0.46 -38.85 67.48
N LYS A 219 0.33 -39.50 66.61
CA LYS A 219 0.54 -40.98 66.67
C LYS A 219 1.14 -41.44 68.01
N LEU A 220 2.07 -40.63 68.58
CA LEU A 220 2.67 -40.92 69.85
C LEU A 220 1.62 -40.79 70.99
N THR A 221 0.81 -39.72 70.93
CA THR A 221 -0.29 -39.53 71.93
C THR A 221 -1.28 -40.64 71.85
N ASP A 222 -1.78 -41.07 70.69
CA ASP A 222 -2.72 -42.18 70.50
C ASP A 222 -2.13 -43.50 71.01
N ALA A 223 -0.84 -43.75 70.71
CA ALA A 223 -0.17 -44.97 71.17
C ALA A 223 -0.04 -44.99 72.73
N ILE A 224 0.32 -43.85 73.35
CA ILE A 224 0.42 -43.70 74.77
C ILE A 224 -0.96 -43.90 75.45
N GLU A 225 -2.00 -43.24 74.93
CA GLU A 225 -3.37 -43.37 75.43
C GLU A 225 -3.84 -44.82 75.38
N SER A 226 -3.63 -45.48 74.23
CA SER A 226 -3.98 -46.89 74.09
C SER A 226 -3.23 -47.79 75.11
N ALA A 227 -1.94 -47.53 75.31
CA ALA A 227 -1.11 -48.27 76.25
C ALA A 227 -1.57 -48.02 77.73
N VAL A 228 -1.79 -46.75 78.07
CA VAL A 228 -2.31 -46.39 79.45
C VAL A 228 -3.69 -47.01 79.69
N ALA A 229 -4.62 -46.97 78.73
CA ALA A 229 -5.94 -47.59 78.83
C ALA A 229 -5.82 -49.10 79.02
N ALA A 230 -4.91 -49.79 78.32
CA ALA A 230 -4.66 -51.20 78.46
C ALA A 230 -4.10 -51.54 79.85
N LEU A 231 -3.24 -50.73 80.46
CA LEU A 231 -2.60 -50.94 81.73
C LEU A 231 -3.53 -50.56 82.94
N TYR A 232 -4.15 -49.39 82.87
CA TYR A 232 -5.02 -48.86 83.95
C TYR A 232 -6.48 -49.21 83.78
N GLY A 233 -6.95 -49.45 82.60
CA GLY A 233 -8.35 -49.53 82.23
C GLY A 233 -8.96 -48.21 81.79
N ASP A 234 -10.17 -48.30 81.25
CA ASP A 234 -11.01 -47.16 80.83
C ASP A 234 -12.45 -47.35 81.42
N GLU A 235 -13.34 -46.43 80.98
CA GLU A 235 -14.76 -46.50 81.42
C GLU A 235 -15.48 -47.83 81.08
N SER A 236 -14.95 -48.61 80.16
CA SER A 236 -15.59 -49.83 79.62
C SER A 236 -14.92 -51.13 80.02
N SER A 237 -13.68 -51.10 80.53
CA SER A 237 -12.89 -52.28 80.82
C SER A 237 -11.91 -52.14 82.01
N ASP A 238 -11.73 -53.16 82.77
CA ASP A 238 -10.69 -53.26 83.82
C ASP A 238 -9.32 -53.37 83.08
N GLY A 239 -8.35 -52.51 83.45
CA GLY A 239 -6.99 -52.61 82.97
C GLY A 239 -6.22 -53.80 83.56
N ALA A 240 -5.05 -54.03 82.90
CA ALA A 240 -4.19 -55.16 83.34
C ALA A 240 -3.79 -55.05 84.80
N SER A 241 -3.56 -53.87 85.37
CA SER A 241 -3.25 -53.65 86.79
C SER A 241 -4.38 -54.14 87.71
N ALA A 242 -5.64 -53.87 87.39
CA ALA A 242 -6.78 -54.31 88.11
C ALA A 242 -6.97 -55.86 88.03
N MET A 243 -6.74 -56.41 86.81
CA MET A 243 -6.82 -57.87 86.61
C MET A 243 -5.72 -58.62 87.40
N ILE A 244 -4.52 -58.07 87.44
CA ILE A 244 -3.39 -58.63 88.22
C ILE A 244 -3.67 -58.51 89.70
N ALA A 245 -4.21 -57.38 90.20
CA ALA A 245 -4.59 -57.17 91.55
C ALA A 245 -5.63 -58.19 91.99
N ASN A 246 -6.67 -58.44 91.19
CA ASN A 246 -7.67 -59.45 91.44
C ASN A 246 -7.08 -60.87 91.55
N ALA A 247 -6.14 -61.22 90.70
CA ALA A 247 -5.44 -62.48 90.74
C ALA A 247 -4.53 -62.58 91.97
N ALA A 248 -3.79 -61.55 92.36
CA ALA A 248 -3.00 -61.48 93.57
C ALA A 248 -3.86 -61.67 94.81
N HIS A 249 -5.02 -61.00 94.90
CA HIS A 249 -5.97 -61.10 96.01
C HIS A 249 -6.56 -62.49 96.10
N ALA A 250 -6.88 -63.17 95.01
CA ALA A 250 -7.36 -64.55 95.00
C ALA A 250 -6.33 -65.53 95.61
N LEU A 251 -5.03 -65.36 95.27
CA LEU A 251 -3.96 -66.19 95.86
C LEU A 251 -3.65 -65.81 97.29
N GLU A 252 -3.82 -64.59 97.71
CA GLU A 252 -3.61 -64.13 99.07
C GLU A 252 -4.56 -64.80 100.04
N LYS A 253 -5.81 -65.10 99.67
CA LYS A 253 -6.81 -65.83 100.50
C LYS A 253 -6.33 -67.19 100.86
N VAL A 254 -5.46 -67.84 100.10
CA VAL A 254 -4.91 -69.17 100.35
C VAL A 254 -3.44 -69.15 100.79
N SER A 255 -2.84 -67.99 100.95
CA SER A 255 -1.41 -67.74 101.27
C SER A 255 -1.05 -68.30 102.69
N ARG A 256 -2.00 -68.48 103.57
CA ARG A 256 -1.81 -69.08 104.94
C ARG A 256 -1.67 -70.59 104.89
N VAL A 257 -2.08 -71.24 103.78
CA VAL A 257 -2.09 -72.67 103.63
C VAL A 257 -0.90 -73.19 102.79
N SER A 258 -0.32 -72.33 101.92
CA SER A 258 0.81 -72.64 101.04
C SER A 258 1.76 -71.45 100.89
N ASP A 259 3.04 -71.66 101.25
CA ASP A 259 4.08 -70.66 101.11
C ASP A 259 4.37 -70.35 99.60
N GLU A 260 4.16 -71.33 98.70
CA GLU A 260 4.25 -71.13 97.26
C GLU A 260 3.19 -70.11 96.74
N MET A 261 1.94 -70.19 97.24
CA MET A 261 0.86 -69.27 96.88
C MET A 261 1.16 -67.86 97.39
N ARG A 262 1.74 -67.74 98.62
CA ARG A 262 2.20 -66.44 99.13
C ARG A 262 3.28 -65.82 98.27
N ALA A 263 4.25 -66.64 97.85
CA ALA A 263 5.33 -66.14 96.98
C ALA A 263 4.81 -65.72 95.58
N LEU A 264 3.80 -66.44 95.04
CA LEU A 264 3.17 -66.05 93.74
C LEU A 264 2.31 -64.80 93.85
N SER A 265 1.56 -64.63 94.99
CA SER A 265 0.82 -63.38 95.25
C SER A 265 1.75 -62.18 95.35
N GLY A 266 2.91 -62.37 96.07
CA GLY A 266 3.97 -61.30 96.05
C GLY A 266 4.45 -60.92 94.69
N LYS A 267 4.77 -61.90 93.85
CA LYS A 267 5.20 -61.63 92.46
C LYS A 267 4.11 -60.93 91.62
N LEU A 268 2.84 -61.24 91.81
CA LEU A 268 1.75 -60.56 91.13
C LEU A 268 1.61 -59.11 91.62
N ASN A 269 1.78 -58.85 92.92
CA ASN A 269 1.79 -57.48 93.43
C ASN A 269 2.98 -56.64 92.85
N ASP A 270 4.17 -57.25 92.82
CA ASP A 270 5.31 -56.60 92.18
C ASP A 270 5.06 -56.27 90.66
N LEU A 271 4.43 -57.18 89.94
CA LEU A 271 4.05 -56.96 88.55
C LEU A 271 2.98 -55.86 88.40
N MET A 272 2.00 -55.83 89.33
CA MET A 272 0.99 -54.77 89.34
C MET A 272 1.60 -53.41 89.56
N TYR A 273 2.50 -53.26 90.55
CA TYR A 273 3.20 -51.98 90.75
C TYR A 273 4.06 -51.61 89.55
N THR A 274 4.75 -52.57 88.98
CA THR A 274 5.52 -52.32 87.72
C THR A 274 4.61 -51.84 86.59
N ALA A 275 3.43 -52.43 86.46
CA ALA A 275 2.48 -51.98 85.44
C ALA A 275 1.95 -50.55 85.68
N GLN A 276 1.72 -50.22 87.00
CA GLN A 276 1.35 -48.84 87.35
C GLN A 276 2.45 -47.84 87.08
N ASP A 277 3.70 -48.15 87.52
CA ASP A 277 4.83 -47.28 87.25
C ASP A 277 5.03 -46.97 85.77
N ILE A 278 4.92 -47.99 84.88
CA ILE A 278 4.99 -47.81 83.42
C ILE A 278 3.84 -46.92 82.93
N ALA A 279 2.63 -47.11 83.45
CA ALA A 279 1.50 -46.28 83.02
C ALA A 279 1.66 -44.80 83.43
N ASP A 280 2.23 -44.59 84.64
CA ASP A 280 2.50 -43.23 85.11
C ASP A 280 3.66 -42.57 84.30
N GLU A 281 4.75 -43.30 83.99
CA GLU A 281 5.79 -42.83 83.10
C GLU A 281 5.23 -42.48 81.71
N LEU A 282 4.32 -43.25 81.18
CA LEU A 282 3.66 -42.98 79.94
C LEU A 282 2.80 -41.71 79.99
N ARG A 283 2.08 -41.47 81.11
CA ARG A 283 1.32 -40.21 81.27
C ARG A 283 2.22 -38.98 81.32
N ASP A 284 3.32 -39.05 82.07
CA ASP A 284 4.29 -37.97 82.12
C ASP A 284 4.86 -37.67 80.73
N LYS A 285 5.16 -38.69 79.94
CA LYS A 285 5.61 -38.53 78.57
C LYS A 285 4.53 -37.94 77.68
N LYS A 286 3.25 -38.24 77.85
CA LYS A 286 2.16 -37.63 77.12
C LYS A 286 2.06 -36.11 77.37
N ASP A 287 2.20 -35.70 78.66
CA ASP A 287 2.15 -34.28 79.03
C ASP A 287 3.28 -33.46 78.48
N ASP A 288 4.44 -34.09 78.18
CA ASP A 288 5.58 -33.48 77.51
C ASP A 288 5.34 -33.32 75.98
N LEU A 289 4.36 -34.02 75.38
CA LEU A 289 4.06 -33.93 73.95
C LEU A 289 3.18 -32.71 73.63
N THR A 290 3.73 -31.68 72.96
CA THR A 290 2.94 -30.55 72.48
C THR A 290 2.19 -30.97 71.21
N TYR A 291 0.98 -31.43 71.31
CA TYR A 291 0.07 -31.73 70.22
C TYR A 291 -1.12 -30.76 70.25
N SER A 292 -1.40 -30.14 69.08
CA SER A 292 -2.58 -29.30 68.87
C SER A 292 -3.30 -29.75 67.60
N ALA A 293 -4.49 -30.34 67.79
CA ALA A 293 -5.35 -30.75 66.65
C ALA A 293 -5.77 -29.54 65.81
N ASP A 294 -6.07 -28.41 66.43
CA ASP A 294 -6.47 -27.17 65.78
C ASP A 294 -5.36 -26.61 64.90
N GLU A 295 -4.08 -26.68 65.35
CA GLU A 295 -2.92 -26.24 64.56
C GLU A 295 -2.71 -27.15 63.33
N LEU A 296 -2.89 -28.46 63.51
CA LEU A 296 -2.78 -29.40 62.37
C LEU A 296 -3.85 -29.12 61.29
N GLU A 297 -5.11 -28.90 61.71
CA GLU A 297 -6.22 -28.58 60.82
C GLU A 297 -5.95 -27.27 60.06
N GLN A 298 -5.48 -26.21 60.73
CA GLN A 298 -5.11 -24.94 60.11
C GLN A 298 -3.99 -25.11 59.05
N ILE A 299 -2.98 -25.93 59.37
CA ILE A 299 -1.90 -26.22 58.43
C ILE A 299 -2.42 -26.96 57.20
N GLU A 300 -3.31 -27.93 57.36
CA GLU A 300 -3.89 -28.69 56.27
C GLU A 300 -4.78 -27.82 55.37
N GLU A 301 -5.60 -26.95 55.93
CA GLU A 301 -6.39 -25.96 55.18
C GLU A 301 -5.49 -25.00 54.39
N ARG A 302 -4.39 -24.56 55.02
CA ARG A 302 -3.45 -23.66 54.36
C ARG A 302 -2.72 -24.36 53.23
N LEU A 303 -2.24 -25.58 53.43
CA LEU A 303 -1.62 -26.41 52.40
C LEU A 303 -2.56 -26.71 51.24
N ASP A 304 -3.86 -26.98 51.47
CA ASP A 304 -4.87 -27.18 50.45
C ASP A 304 -5.05 -25.91 49.60
N THR A 305 -5.04 -24.74 50.23
CA THR A 305 -5.07 -23.45 49.55
C THR A 305 -3.84 -23.25 48.64
N LEU A 306 -2.63 -23.52 49.16
CA LEU A 306 -1.39 -23.46 48.36
C LEU A 306 -1.46 -24.44 47.15
N HIS A 307 -1.89 -25.67 47.38
CA HIS A 307 -2.05 -26.67 46.32
C HIS A 307 -3.05 -26.26 45.25
N LYS A 308 -4.17 -25.64 45.60
CA LYS A 308 -5.17 -25.12 44.65
C LYS A 308 -4.58 -24.05 43.78
N LEU A 309 -3.86 -23.08 44.36
CA LEU A 309 -3.22 -21.99 43.65
C LEU A 309 -2.09 -22.48 42.75
N LYS A 310 -1.24 -23.37 43.27
CA LYS A 310 -0.16 -23.99 42.50
C LYS A 310 -0.68 -24.72 41.25
N ARG A 311 -1.75 -25.49 41.38
CA ARG A 311 -2.37 -26.21 40.26
C ARG A 311 -2.92 -25.26 39.19
N LYS A 312 -3.33 -24.03 39.55
CA LYS A 312 -3.89 -23.05 38.62
C LYS A 312 -2.83 -22.17 37.97
N TYR A 313 -1.80 -21.75 38.71
CA TYR A 313 -0.96 -20.63 38.35
C TYR A 313 0.54 -20.95 38.26
N GLY A 314 1.02 -22.06 38.83
CA GLY A 314 2.43 -22.43 38.77
C GLY A 314 2.77 -23.67 39.59
N GLY A 315 3.96 -24.24 39.39
CA GLY A 315 4.41 -25.45 40.07
C GLY A 315 4.86 -25.27 41.53
N SER A 316 5.24 -24.02 41.89
CA SER A 316 5.71 -23.61 43.22
C SER A 316 5.04 -22.31 43.67
N VAL A 317 5.20 -21.91 44.92
CA VAL A 317 4.73 -20.62 45.44
C VAL A 317 5.40 -19.48 44.71
N GLU A 318 6.71 -19.61 44.42
CA GLU A 318 7.49 -18.64 43.65
C GLU A 318 6.95 -18.48 42.23
N ASP A 319 6.55 -19.57 41.55
CA ASP A 319 5.93 -19.54 40.25
C ASP A 319 4.60 -18.79 40.26
N VAL A 320 3.76 -18.99 41.31
CA VAL A 320 2.49 -18.29 41.48
C VAL A 320 2.73 -16.78 41.67
N LEU A 321 3.72 -16.41 42.50
CA LEU A 321 4.10 -15.01 42.68
C LEU A 321 4.66 -14.38 41.39
N ALA A 322 5.47 -15.12 40.63
CA ALA A 322 5.96 -14.66 39.34
C ALA A 322 4.80 -14.49 38.32
N PHE A 323 3.80 -15.39 38.36
CA PHE A 323 2.58 -15.25 37.57
C PHE A 323 1.78 -13.99 37.96
N LEU A 324 1.65 -13.70 39.27
CA LEU A 324 1.01 -12.49 39.78
C LEU A 324 1.65 -11.22 39.19
N GLU A 325 2.98 -11.12 39.26
CA GLU A 325 3.72 -9.98 38.72
C GLU A 325 3.55 -9.85 37.20
N LYS A 326 3.50 -10.96 36.47
CA LYS A 326 3.23 -10.95 35.04
C LYS A 326 1.80 -10.50 34.74
N ALA A 327 0.80 -10.98 35.51
CA ALA A 327 -0.60 -10.59 35.34
C ALA A 327 -0.80 -9.08 35.61
N LYS A 328 -0.16 -8.52 36.63
CA LYS A 328 -0.18 -7.09 36.94
C LYS A 328 0.40 -6.26 35.77
N ARG A 329 1.55 -6.64 35.25
CA ARG A 329 2.15 -5.95 34.10
C ARG A 329 1.26 -5.98 32.87
N GLN A 330 0.63 -7.12 32.56
CA GLN A 330 -0.31 -7.24 31.46
C GLN A 330 -1.53 -6.34 31.63
N LEU A 331 -2.06 -6.24 32.84
CA LEU A 331 -3.19 -5.36 33.14
C LEU A 331 -2.80 -3.88 32.93
N ASP A 332 -1.65 -3.46 33.46
CA ASP A 332 -1.14 -2.11 33.29
C ASP A 332 -0.92 -1.77 31.79
N GLU A 333 -0.39 -2.69 31.00
CA GLU A 333 -0.21 -2.50 29.56
C GLU A 333 -1.54 -2.27 28.84
N VAL A 334 -2.59 -3.03 29.19
CA VAL A 334 -3.92 -2.87 28.59
C VAL A 334 -4.58 -1.56 29.02
N GLU A 335 -4.46 -1.16 30.27
CA GLU A 335 -5.00 0.11 30.77
C GLU A 335 -4.25 1.30 30.15
N PHE A 336 -2.93 1.28 30.07
CA PHE A 336 -2.13 2.31 29.41
C PHE A 336 -2.48 2.47 27.92
N ALA A 337 -2.64 1.33 27.20
CA ALA A 337 -3.06 1.36 25.81
C ALA A 337 -4.44 2.01 25.64
N THR A 338 -5.34 1.82 26.58
CA THR A 338 -6.69 2.41 26.57
C THR A 338 -6.63 3.93 26.71
N ASP A 339 -5.93 4.43 27.72
CA ASP A 339 -5.75 5.86 27.94
C ASP A 339 -5.06 6.53 26.73
N ARG A 340 -4.08 5.84 26.15
CA ARG A 340 -3.39 6.31 24.95
C ARG A 340 -4.32 6.40 23.74
N ILE A 341 -5.20 5.41 23.53
CA ILE A 341 -6.21 5.44 22.46
C ILE A 341 -7.16 6.61 22.65
N GLU A 342 -7.65 6.88 23.85
CA GLU A 342 -8.53 8.04 24.10
C GLU A 342 -7.85 9.37 23.78
N GLN A 343 -6.60 9.55 24.18
CA GLN A 343 -5.82 10.74 23.83
C GLN A 343 -5.66 10.89 22.32
N LEU A 344 -5.33 9.78 21.64
CA LEU A 344 -5.19 9.76 20.19
C LEU A 344 -6.51 10.04 19.46
N GLN A 345 -7.65 9.56 19.96
CA GLN A 345 -8.97 9.85 19.41
C GLN A 345 -9.34 11.34 19.53
N LYS A 346 -9.05 11.97 20.68
CA LYS A 346 -9.21 13.42 20.84
C LYS A 346 -8.33 14.21 19.86
N LYS A 347 -7.06 13.80 19.71
CA LYS A 347 -6.14 14.39 18.74
C LYS A 347 -6.62 14.17 17.30
N LEU A 348 -7.11 12.97 16.98
CA LEU A 348 -7.64 12.62 15.66
C LEU A 348 -8.81 13.52 15.27
N SER A 349 -9.76 13.77 16.17
CA SER A 349 -10.91 14.64 15.87
C SER A 349 -10.50 16.07 15.53
N GLY A 350 -9.51 16.62 16.22
CA GLY A 350 -8.93 17.93 15.89
C GLY A 350 -8.24 17.96 14.52
N LEU A 351 -7.41 16.93 14.24
CA LEU A 351 -6.73 16.82 12.94
C LEU A 351 -7.71 16.60 11.78
N GLN A 352 -8.78 15.85 11.97
CA GLN A 352 -9.84 15.65 10.96
C GLN A 352 -10.54 16.96 10.61
N LYS A 353 -10.80 17.82 11.60
CA LYS A 353 -11.37 19.15 11.35
C LYS A 353 -10.44 20.00 10.48
N THR A 354 -9.15 20.05 10.82
CA THR A 354 -8.14 20.77 10.03
C THR A 354 -8.03 20.20 8.61
N LEU A 355 -8.03 18.87 8.45
CA LEU A 355 -8.02 18.23 7.14
C LEU A 355 -9.23 18.61 6.30
N LEU A 356 -10.42 18.66 6.89
CA LEU A 356 -11.65 19.06 6.20
C LEU A 356 -11.61 20.54 5.79
N GLU A 357 -11.14 21.43 6.65
CA GLU A 357 -10.97 22.86 6.34
C GLU A 357 -10.03 23.08 5.16
N GLN A 358 -8.85 22.42 5.18
CA GLN A 358 -7.88 22.51 4.09
C GLN A 358 -8.38 21.84 2.81
N GLY A 359 -9.06 20.70 2.92
CA GLY A 359 -9.68 20.03 1.78
C GLY A 359 -10.78 20.86 1.13
N THR A 360 -11.60 21.55 1.90
CA THR A 360 -12.63 22.46 1.39
C THR A 360 -12.00 23.64 0.65
N ALA A 361 -10.93 24.23 1.20
CA ALA A 361 -10.22 25.32 0.53
C ALA A 361 -9.63 24.87 -0.82
N LEU A 362 -9.05 23.68 -0.87
CA LEU A 362 -8.54 23.07 -2.11
C LEU A 362 -9.67 22.81 -3.12
N THR A 363 -10.81 22.27 -2.67
CA THR A 363 -12.01 22.05 -3.50
C THR A 363 -12.51 23.35 -4.15
N GLU A 364 -12.59 24.43 -3.39
CA GLU A 364 -13.06 25.72 -3.92
C GLU A 364 -12.08 26.33 -4.93
N ALA A 365 -10.77 26.22 -4.69
CA ALA A 365 -9.74 26.62 -5.65
C ALA A 365 -9.87 25.84 -6.98
N ARG A 366 -10.02 24.50 -6.88
CA ARG A 366 -10.24 23.62 -8.03
C ARG A 366 -11.52 23.95 -8.80
N LYS A 367 -12.63 24.21 -8.12
CA LYS A 367 -13.91 24.60 -8.77
C LYS A 367 -13.77 25.92 -9.52
N ALA A 368 -13.09 26.90 -8.94
CA ALA A 368 -12.82 28.17 -9.60
C ALA A 368 -11.94 28.01 -10.85
N ALA A 369 -10.88 27.19 -10.75
CA ALA A 369 -10.02 26.84 -11.88
C ALA A 369 -10.78 26.06 -12.96
N ALA A 370 -11.60 25.09 -12.59
CA ALA A 370 -12.43 24.32 -13.51
C ALA A 370 -13.36 25.18 -14.34
N GLN A 371 -13.98 26.22 -13.74
CA GLN A 371 -14.81 27.17 -14.48
C GLN A 371 -14.01 27.99 -15.50
N ARG A 372 -12.77 28.37 -15.18
CA ARG A 372 -11.87 29.05 -16.14
C ARG A 372 -11.48 28.09 -17.25
N LEU A 373 -11.03 26.88 -16.91
CA LEU A 373 -10.64 25.84 -17.84
C LEU A 373 -11.75 25.48 -18.83
N GLN A 374 -13.00 25.33 -18.33
CA GLN A 374 -14.17 25.07 -19.18
C GLN A 374 -14.40 26.18 -20.21
N ARG A 375 -14.27 27.45 -19.81
CA ARG A 375 -14.45 28.60 -20.72
C ARG A 375 -13.36 28.65 -21.77
N GLU A 376 -12.10 28.46 -21.39
CA GLU A 376 -10.97 28.51 -22.30
C GLU A 376 -10.98 27.35 -23.30
N ILE A 377 -11.22 26.11 -22.84
CA ILE A 377 -11.37 24.95 -23.73
C ILE A 377 -12.56 25.17 -24.69
N SER A 378 -13.70 25.66 -24.21
CA SER A 378 -14.84 25.92 -25.09
C SER A 378 -14.52 26.99 -26.15
N SER A 379 -13.76 28.02 -25.80
CA SER A 379 -13.27 29.02 -26.76
C SER A 379 -12.34 28.41 -27.82
N GLU A 380 -11.41 27.57 -27.41
CA GLU A 380 -10.51 26.85 -28.31
C GLU A 380 -11.25 25.91 -29.27
N LEU A 381 -12.23 25.16 -28.75
CA LEU A 381 -13.06 24.26 -29.56
C LEU A 381 -13.89 25.05 -30.61
N MET A 382 -14.42 26.23 -30.27
CA MET A 382 -15.08 27.07 -31.25
C MET A 382 -14.12 27.51 -32.37
N GLN A 383 -12.87 27.83 -32.03
CA GLN A 383 -11.85 28.18 -33.02
C GLN A 383 -11.46 26.99 -33.92
N LEU A 384 -11.58 25.77 -33.41
CA LEU A 384 -11.34 24.53 -34.17
C LEU A 384 -12.58 24.03 -34.95
N ASP A 385 -13.57 24.90 -35.14
CA ASP A 385 -14.82 24.59 -35.85
C ASP A 385 -15.70 23.52 -35.18
N MET A 386 -15.67 23.50 -33.86
CA MET A 386 -16.42 22.56 -32.99
C MET A 386 -17.35 23.31 -32.00
N PRO A 387 -18.21 24.26 -32.47
CA PRO A 387 -18.96 25.13 -31.58
C PRO A 387 -20.07 24.45 -30.79
N LYS A 388 -20.44 23.22 -31.18
CA LYS A 388 -21.52 22.46 -30.54
C LYS A 388 -21.05 21.63 -29.34
N ILE A 389 -19.75 21.45 -29.19
CA ILE A 389 -19.17 20.63 -28.12
C ILE A 389 -19.24 21.40 -26.80
N ARG A 390 -19.72 20.72 -25.80
CA ARG A 390 -19.72 21.22 -24.41
C ARG A 390 -18.73 20.40 -23.60
N PHE A 391 -17.81 21.09 -22.95
CA PHE A 391 -16.85 20.52 -22.00
C PHE A 391 -17.26 20.90 -20.57
N VAL A 392 -17.26 19.93 -19.65
CA VAL A 392 -17.66 20.11 -18.25
C VAL A 392 -16.70 19.36 -17.34
N CYS A 393 -16.23 20.02 -16.30
CA CYS A 393 -15.55 19.40 -15.18
C CYS A 393 -16.61 19.06 -14.11
N GLU A 394 -16.88 17.79 -13.91
CA GLU A 394 -17.82 17.30 -12.89
C GLU A 394 -17.04 16.93 -11.63
N PHE A 395 -17.51 17.46 -10.49
CA PHE A 395 -16.96 17.15 -9.17
C PHE A 395 -17.89 16.20 -8.44
N SER A 396 -17.33 15.21 -7.78
CA SER A 396 -18.03 14.37 -6.82
C SER A 396 -17.21 14.25 -5.55
N GLU A 397 -17.87 14.25 -4.40
CA GLU A 397 -17.23 14.03 -3.13
C GLU A 397 -16.71 12.59 -3.03
N GLN A 398 -15.54 12.43 -2.42
CA GLN A 398 -14.96 11.14 -2.10
C GLN A 398 -14.45 11.11 -0.66
N THR A 399 -14.18 9.89 -0.16
CA THR A 399 -13.47 9.75 1.12
C THR A 399 -12.10 10.43 1.01
N PRO A 400 -11.64 11.13 2.07
CA PRO A 400 -10.36 11.80 2.06
C PRO A 400 -9.22 10.90 1.57
N GLN A 401 -8.54 11.34 0.53
CA GLN A 401 -7.37 10.70 -0.06
C GLN A 401 -6.19 11.67 -0.03
N GLU A 402 -4.99 11.21 -0.37
CA GLU A 402 -3.77 12.03 -0.40
C GLU A 402 -3.88 13.24 -1.35
N ASN A 403 -4.70 13.11 -2.41
CA ASN A 403 -4.92 14.14 -3.42
C ASN A 403 -6.14 15.04 -3.17
N GLY A 404 -6.86 14.90 -2.06
CA GLY A 404 -7.99 15.77 -1.72
C GLY A 404 -9.29 15.04 -1.37
N LEU A 405 -10.38 15.82 -1.37
CA LEU A 405 -11.74 15.37 -1.07
C LEU A 405 -12.59 15.14 -2.32
N ASP A 406 -12.03 15.42 -3.51
CA ASP A 406 -12.76 15.46 -4.77
C ASP A 406 -12.31 14.37 -5.73
N ALA A 407 -13.27 13.76 -6.41
CA ALA A 407 -13.05 13.07 -7.67
C ALA A 407 -13.51 13.97 -8.82
N VAL A 408 -12.64 14.19 -9.81
CA VAL A 408 -12.89 15.07 -10.94
C VAL A 408 -13.04 14.26 -12.22
N ARG A 409 -14.14 14.49 -12.95
CA ARG A 409 -14.37 13.87 -14.26
C ARG A 409 -14.51 14.92 -15.34
N PHE A 410 -13.82 14.73 -16.47
CA PHE A 410 -14.00 15.53 -17.65
C PHE A 410 -15.06 14.89 -18.54
N LEU A 411 -16.17 15.58 -18.66
CA LEU A 411 -17.31 15.16 -19.46
C LEU A 411 -17.46 16.06 -20.68
N MET A 412 -17.99 15.47 -21.74
CA MET A 412 -18.23 16.19 -22.97
C MET A 412 -19.52 15.72 -23.66
N SER A 413 -20.16 16.61 -24.40
CA SER A 413 -21.20 16.23 -25.37
C SER A 413 -20.82 16.71 -26.76
N ALA A 414 -20.99 15.86 -27.78
CA ALA A 414 -20.67 16.19 -29.16
C ALA A 414 -21.71 17.13 -29.81
N ASN A 415 -22.96 17.05 -29.41
CA ASN A 415 -24.06 17.83 -29.98
C ASN A 415 -24.91 18.49 -28.90
N VAL A 416 -25.59 19.56 -29.28
CA VAL A 416 -26.53 20.26 -28.40
C VAL A 416 -27.70 19.32 -28.07
N GLY A 417 -27.97 19.12 -26.76
CA GLY A 417 -29.06 18.26 -26.28
C GLY A 417 -28.66 16.80 -26.00
N GLU A 418 -27.45 16.38 -26.37
CA GLU A 418 -26.92 15.09 -25.98
C GLU A 418 -26.45 15.06 -24.51
N ALA A 419 -26.54 13.89 -23.91
CA ALA A 419 -26.05 13.66 -22.55
C ALA A 419 -24.52 13.83 -22.49
N LEU A 420 -24.04 14.43 -21.40
CA LEU A 420 -22.61 14.49 -21.08
C LEU A 420 -22.05 13.07 -20.86
N ARG A 421 -20.97 12.76 -21.51
CA ARG A 421 -20.28 11.45 -21.40
C ARG A 421 -18.78 11.67 -21.17
N PRO A 422 -18.08 10.67 -20.59
CA PRO A 422 -16.62 10.71 -20.55
C PRO A 422 -16.02 10.89 -21.96
N LEU A 423 -14.94 11.65 -22.05
CA LEU A 423 -14.21 11.93 -23.30
C LEU A 423 -13.99 10.68 -24.18
N SER A 424 -13.64 9.54 -23.53
CA SER A 424 -13.40 8.26 -24.19
C SER A 424 -14.59 7.68 -24.96
N LYS A 425 -15.81 8.19 -24.73
CA LYS A 425 -17.04 7.64 -25.30
C LYS A 425 -17.75 8.58 -26.28
N VAL A 426 -17.19 9.74 -26.54
CA VAL A 426 -17.93 10.84 -27.23
C VAL A 426 -17.41 11.12 -28.61
N ALA A 427 -16.12 10.91 -28.88
CA ALA A 427 -15.48 11.45 -30.09
C ALA A 427 -14.94 10.36 -31.03
N SER A 428 -15.00 10.62 -32.32
CA SER A 428 -14.20 9.92 -33.34
C SER A 428 -12.71 10.24 -33.18
N GLY A 429 -11.79 9.44 -33.72
CA GLY A 429 -10.34 9.66 -33.59
C GLY A 429 -9.92 11.09 -33.91
N GLY A 430 -10.37 11.63 -35.04
CA GLY A 430 -10.05 13.00 -35.45
C GLY A 430 -10.70 14.09 -34.60
N GLU A 431 -11.92 13.88 -34.09
CA GLU A 431 -12.53 14.81 -33.13
C GLU A 431 -11.78 14.81 -31.81
N LEU A 432 -11.39 13.64 -31.34
CA LEU A 432 -10.60 13.48 -30.12
C LEU A 432 -9.24 14.18 -30.26
N ALA A 433 -8.53 14.01 -31.37
CA ALA A 433 -7.25 14.68 -31.63
C ALA A 433 -7.40 16.22 -31.58
N ARG A 434 -8.48 16.78 -32.13
CA ARG A 434 -8.75 18.23 -32.05
C ARG A 434 -9.12 18.69 -30.65
N ILE A 435 -9.89 17.91 -29.90
CA ILE A 435 -10.19 18.17 -28.49
C ILE A 435 -8.89 18.21 -27.69
N MET A 436 -8.02 17.23 -27.93
CA MET A 436 -6.70 17.18 -27.31
C MET A 436 -5.84 18.38 -27.68
N LEU A 437 -5.86 18.81 -28.94
CA LEU A 437 -5.18 20.03 -29.39
C LEU A 437 -5.72 21.26 -28.65
N ALA A 438 -7.05 21.39 -28.49
CA ALA A 438 -7.67 22.48 -27.72
C ALA A 438 -7.21 22.48 -26.26
N MET A 439 -7.28 21.32 -25.60
CA MET A 439 -6.82 21.16 -24.22
C MET A 439 -5.34 21.49 -24.06
N LYS A 440 -4.49 20.97 -24.96
CA LYS A 440 -3.05 21.21 -24.92
C LYS A 440 -2.68 22.66 -25.24
N ASN A 441 -3.46 23.35 -26.04
CA ASN A 441 -3.24 24.78 -26.27
C ASN A 441 -3.56 25.61 -25.01
N VAL A 442 -4.61 25.27 -24.25
CA VAL A 442 -4.96 25.91 -22.98
C VAL A 442 -3.94 25.59 -21.88
N LEU A 443 -3.49 24.35 -21.81
CA LEU A 443 -2.55 23.86 -20.79
C LEU A 443 -1.07 24.04 -21.22
N ALA A 444 -0.80 24.70 -22.33
CA ALA A 444 0.54 24.78 -22.91
C ALA A 444 1.59 25.43 -21.99
N ALA A 445 1.19 26.37 -21.16
CA ALA A 445 2.09 27.03 -20.20
C ALA A 445 2.57 26.07 -19.09
N GLU A 446 1.74 25.07 -18.74
CA GLU A 446 1.91 24.18 -17.59
C GLU A 446 2.51 22.80 -17.97
N ASP A 447 2.56 22.49 -19.26
CA ASP A 447 3.03 21.19 -19.74
C ASP A 447 4.55 21.20 -19.97
N SER A 448 5.28 20.38 -19.22
CA SER A 448 6.74 20.27 -19.28
C SER A 448 7.28 19.42 -20.44
N VAL A 449 6.40 18.73 -21.21
CA VAL A 449 6.83 17.82 -22.27
C VAL A 449 7.32 18.59 -23.50
N GLY A 450 8.55 18.28 -23.91
CA GLY A 450 9.24 19.01 -25.00
C GLY A 450 8.75 18.68 -26.40
N THR A 451 8.14 17.50 -26.62
CA THR A 451 7.70 17.02 -27.94
C THR A 451 6.27 16.50 -27.90
N MET A 452 5.44 16.98 -28.84
CA MET A 452 4.07 16.48 -29.04
C MET A 452 3.90 15.96 -30.47
N ILE A 453 3.19 14.85 -30.60
CA ILE A 453 2.86 14.21 -31.86
C ILE A 453 1.35 14.20 -32.03
N PHE A 454 0.87 14.70 -33.16
CA PHE A 454 -0.54 14.68 -33.53
C PHE A 454 -0.75 13.81 -34.77
N ASP A 455 -1.47 12.71 -34.59
CA ASP A 455 -1.91 11.82 -35.66
C ASP A 455 -3.42 11.98 -35.88
N GLU A 456 -3.87 11.85 -37.14
CA GLU A 456 -5.28 11.96 -37.56
C GLU A 456 -6.00 13.27 -37.16
N VAL A 457 -5.28 14.33 -36.77
CA VAL A 457 -5.90 15.60 -36.36
C VAL A 457 -6.69 16.27 -37.48
N ASP A 458 -6.40 15.90 -38.73
CA ASP A 458 -7.01 16.34 -39.96
C ASP A 458 -8.18 15.48 -40.43
N ALA A 459 -8.52 14.37 -39.71
CA ALA A 459 -9.64 13.52 -40.05
C ALA A 459 -10.98 14.27 -39.93
N GLY A 460 -11.75 14.26 -41.01
CA GLY A 460 -13.05 14.92 -41.09
C GLY A 460 -13.03 16.45 -41.13
N VAL A 461 -11.88 17.08 -41.40
CA VAL A 461 -11.78 18.53 -41.58
C VAL A 461 -11.35 18.87 -43.01
N SER A 462 -11.75 20.05 -43.50
CA SER A 462 -11.38 20.55 -44.80
C SER A 462 -11.43 22.10 -44.83
N GLY A 463 -10.87 22.69 -45.87
CA GLY A 463 -10.98 24.12 -46.13
C GLY A 463 -10.56 25.01 -44.95
N ARG A 464 -11.50 25.85 -44.49
CA ARG A 464 -11.24 26.83 -43.40
C ARG A 464 -10.95 26.14 -42.04
N ALA A 465 -11.58 25.02 -41.75
CA ALA A 465 -11.33 24.29 -40.52
C ALA A 465 -9.88 23.77 -40.49
N ALA A 466 -9.37 23.24 -41.61
CA ALA A 466 -7.99 22.79 -41.72
C ALA A 466 -6.97 23.93 -41.50
N GLN A 467 -7.27 25.15 -41.99
CA GLN A 467 -6.40 26.33 -41.74
C GLN A 467 -6.35 26.67 -40.24
N LYS A 468 -7.49 26.62 -39.55
CA LYS A 468 -7.57 26.87 -38.09
C LYS A 468 -6.77 25.83 -37.29
N VAL A 469 -6.93 24.54 -37.63
CA VAL A 469 -6.14 23.44 -37.03
C VAL A 469 -4.64 23.68 -37.28
N ALA A 470 -4.25 24.00 -38.49
CA ALA A 470 -2.87 24.28 -38.84
C ALA A 470 -2.26 25.44 -38.03
N TYR A 471 -3.03 26.52 -37.86
CA TYR A 471 -2.61 27.67 -37.06
C TYR A 471 -2.44 27.29 -35.59
N LYS A 472 -3.35 26.48 -35.02
CA LYS A 472 -3.25 26.02 -33.63
C LYS A 472 -2.06 25.09 -33.39
N LEU A 473 -1.78 24.16 -34.30
CA LEU A 473 -0.59 23.29 -34.24
C LEU A 473 0.69 24.10 -34.25
N TRP A 474 0.79 25.09 -35.16
CA TRP A 474 1.91 26.00 -35.20
C TRP A 474 2.04 26.88 -33.96
N THR A 475 0.91 27.30 -33.34
CA THR A 475 0.92 28.08 -32.09
C THR A 475 1.49 27.25 -30.94
N VAL A 476 1.07 25.99 -30.81
CA VAL A 476 1.62 25.05 -29.82
C VAL A 476 3.12 24.82 -30.05
N ALA A 477 3.56 24.83 -31.33
CA ALA A 477 4.95 24.61 -31.69
C ALA A 477 5.90 25.78 -31.36
N LYS A 478 5.41 26.99 -31.03
CA LYS A 478 6.27 28.14 -30.70
C LYS A 478 7.19 27.94 -29.49
N GLY A 479 6.85 27.07 -28.58
CA GLY A 479 7.65 26.84 -27.37
C GLY A 479 8.17 25.40 -27.24
N ARG A 480 7.84 24.54 -28.21
CA ARG A 480 8.16 23.10 -28.18
C ARG A 480 8.20 22.49 -29.58
N GLN A 481 8.54 21.23 -29.66
CA GLN A 481 8.51 20.50 -30.92
C GLN A 481 7.14 19.86 -31.13
N VAL A 482 6.55 20.06 -32.31
CA VAL A 482 5.30 19.41 -32.74
C VAL A 482 5.57 18.61 -34.01
N LEU A 483 5.21 17.34 -34.00
CA LEU A 483 5.17 16.47 -35.16
C LEU A 483 3.71 16.21 -35.53
N CYS A 484 3.36 16.35 -36.79
CA CYS A 484 2.02 16.10 -37.30
C CYS A 484 2.05 15.23 -38.54
N VAL A 485 1.25 14.16 -38.57
CA VAL A 485 0.98 13.40 -39.80
C VAL A 485 -0.27 13.96 -40.44
N THR A 486 -0.20 14.34 -41.73
CA THR A 486 -1.33 14.94 -42.43
C THR A 486 -1.37 14.57 -43.90
N HIS A 487 -2.55 14.65 -44.47
CA HIS A 487 -2.79 14.62 -45.93
C HIS A 487 -3.34 15.95 -46.45
N LEU A 488 -3.50 16.97 -45.57
CA LEU A 488 -4.08 18.26 -45.93
C LEU A 488 -3.01 19.28 -46.25
N PRO A 489 -3.07 19.91 -47.47
CA PRO A 489 -2.09 20.92 -47.88
C PRO A 489 -2.10 22.15 -46.97
N GLN A 490 -3.22 22.50 -46.34
CA GLN A 490 -3.32 23.63 -45.42
C GLN A 490 -2.43 23.45 -44.17
N ILE A 491 -2.38 22.22 -43.65
CA ILE A 491 -1.56 21.89 -42.49
C ILE A 491 -0.09 21.81 -42.88
N ALA A 492 0.21 21.13 -43.99
CA ALA A 492 1.57 21.02 -44.54
C ALA A 492 2.19 22.38 -44.86
N ALA A 493 1.42 23.32 -45.44
CA ALA A 493 1.90 24.67 -45.73
C ALA A 493 2.36 25.44 -44.48
N MET A 494 1.75 25.16 -43.30
CA MET A 494 2.12 25.80 -42.03
C MET A 494 3.32 25.13 -41.32
N ALA A 495 3.89 24.06 -41.86
CA ALA A 495 5.09 23.45 -41.32
C ALA A 495 6.30 24.39 -41.30
N ASP A 496 7.17 24.26 -40.31
CA ASP A 496 8.51 24.82 -40.32
C ASP A 496 9.45 23.88 -41.09
N THR A 497 9.29 22.57 -40.83
CA THR A 497 10.01 21.52 -41.57
C THR A 497 8.99 20.49 -42.08
N GLU A 498 9.13 20.11 -43.35
CA GLU A 498 8.24 19.14 -44.00
C GLU A 498 9.03 17.93 -44.49
N PHE A 499 8.49 16.74 -44.25
CA PHE A 499 9.01 15.46 -44.69
C PHE A 499 7.97 14.77 -45.58
N THR A 500 8.41 14.14 -46.66
CA THR A 500 7.57 13.25 -47.47
C THR A 500 7.95 11.79 -47.22
N VAL A 501 6.93 10.96 -47.11
CA VAL A 501 7.08 9.49 -46.98
C VAL A 501 6.72 8.86 -48.33
N GLU A 502 7.71 8.32 -49.00
CA GLU A 502 7.61 7.75 -50.35
C GLU A 502 7.77 6.23 -50.33
N LYS A 503 6.93 5.55 -51.13
CA LYS A 503 7.10 4.12 -51.40
C LYS A 503 7.82 3.91 -52.74
N ARG A 504 8.76 2.97 -52.73
CA ARG A 504 9.39 2.44 -53.93
C ARG A 504 9.24 0.93 -53.95
N VAL A 505 8.95 0.37 -55.10
CA VAL A 505 8.92 -1.07 -55.32
C VAL A 505 10.12 -1.46 -56.15
N GLU A 506 11.04 -2.21 -55.58
CA GLU A 506 12.22 -2.73 -56.24
C GLU A 506 12.34 -4.23 -55.98
N ASN A 507 12.54 -5.03 -57.03
CA ASN A 507 12.70 -6.50 -56.93
C ASN A 507 11.55 -7.18 -56.15
N GLU A 508 10.29 -6.83 -56.43
CA GLU A 508 9.07 -7.30 -55.79
C GLU A 508 8.98 -7.03 -54.27
N ARG A 509 9.83 -6.12 -53.77
CA ARG A 509 9.79 -5.68 -52.37
C ARG A 509 9.46 -4.19 -52.29
N THR A 510 8.70 -3.84 -51.28
CA THR A 510 8.36 -2.44 -50.98
C THR A 510 9.37 -1.86 -50.01
N TYR A 511 9.88 -0.70 -50.33
CA TYR A 511 10.78 0.13 -49.53
C TYR A 511 10.09 1.45 -49.25
N THR A 512 10.22 1.95 -48.05
CA THR A 512 9.74 3.27 -47.66
C THR A 512 10.93 4.14 -47.27
N SER A 513 11.02 5.33 -47.84
CA SER A 513 11.99 6.36 -47.47
C SER A 513 11.28 7.59 -46.94
N VAL A 514 11.92 8.26 -45.99
CA VAL A 514 11.48 9.54 -45.43
C VAL A 514 12.48 10.62 -45.86
N LEU A 515 12.00 11.59 -46.59
CA LEU A 515 12.86 12.64 -47.20
C LEU A 515 12.46 14.00 -46.66
N ARG A 516 13.44 14.78 -46.19
CA ARG A 516 13.24 16.19 -45.86
C ARG A 516 13.12 17.00 -47.14
N LEU A 517 12.09 17.83 -47.21
CA LEU A 517 11.82 18.66 -48.39
C LEU A 517 12.46 20.04 -48.26
N ASP A 518 13.12 20.47 -49.33
CA ASP A 518 13.52 21.86 -49.54
C ASP A 518 12.33 22.73 -50.03
N ALA A 519 12.53 24.00 -50.25
CA ALA A 519 11.47 24.91 -50.69
C ALA A 519 10.82 24.50 -52.02
N ALA A 520 11.57 23.91 -52.95
CA ALA A 520 11.05 23.44 -54.22
C ALA A 520 10.27 22.14 -54.05
N GLY A 521 10.79 21.18 -53.24
CA GLY A 521 10.13 19.94 -52.89
C GLY A 521 8.82 20.18 -52.16
N ARG A 522 8.78 21.11 -51.20
CA ARG A 522 7.55 21.51 -50.49
C ARG A 522 6.47 22.01 -51.44
N ARG A 523 6.85 22.85 -52.41
CA ARG A 523 5.90 23.34 -53.42
C ARG A 523 5.34 22.19 -54.29
N GLN A 524 6.19 21.23 -54.66
CA GLN A 524 5.76 20.07 -55.44
C GLN A 524 4.84 19.14 -54.62
N GLU A 525 5.20 18.85 -53.40
CA GLU A 525 4.40 18.00 -52.52
C GLU A 525 3.02 18.63 -52.22
N LEU A 526 2.97 19.91 -51.90
CA LEU A 526 1.72 20.63 -51.76
C LEU A 526 0.87 20.62 -53.03
N ALA A 527 1.48 20.77 -54.22
CA ALA A 527 0.77 20.66 -55.50
C ALA A 527 0.20 19.24 -55.70
N ARG A 528 0.94 18.20 -55.29
CA ARG A 528 0.49 16.81 -55.27
C ARG A 528 -0.69 16.60 -54.30
N LEU A 529 -0.63 17.19 -53.11
CA LEU A 529 -1.72 17.13 -52.13
C LEU A 529 -3.00 17.84 -52.59
N ILE A 530 -2.86 18.89 -53.43
CA ILE A 530 -3.99 19.62 -54.01
C ILE A 530 -4.60 18.87 -55.20
N GLY A 531 -3.77 18.42 -56.13
CA GLY A 531 -4.19 17.93 -57.44
C GLY A 531 -4.12 16.41 -57.62
N GLY A 532 -3.64 15.68 -56.62
CA GLY A 532 -3.39 14.23 -56.75
C GLY A 532 -2.12 13.94 -57.56
N SER A 533 -2.13 12.84 -58.33
CA SER A 533 -0.96 12.38 -59.08
C SER A 533 -0.56 13.27 -60.27
N MET A 534 -1.48 14.14 -60.75
CA MET A 534 -1.21 15.05 -61.86
C MET A 534 -0.87 16.45 -61.34
N ILE A 535 0.40 16.80 -61.38
CA ILE A 535 0.89 18.14 -61.02
C ILE A 535 0.78 19.03 -62.25
N THR A 536 -0.05 20.07 -62.17
CA THR A 536 -0.27 21.08 -63.20
C THR A 536 0.31 22.44 -62.80
N GLU A 537 0.47 23.37 -63.75
CA GLU A 537 0.86 24.74 -63.42
C GLU A 537 -0.11 25.41 -62.45
N THR A 538 -1.39 25.11 -62.56
CA THR A 538 -2.44 25.63 -61.68
C THR A 538 -2.27 25.11 -60.23
N THR A 539 -1.97 23.82 -60.07
CA THR A 539 -1.75 23.24 -58.71
C THR A 539 -0.46 23.75 -58.10
N LEU A 540 0.60 23.96 -58.91
CA LEU A 540 1.85 24.58 -58.46
C LEU A 540 1.65 26.05 -58.05
N ALA A 541 0.82 26.80 -58.78
CA ALA A 541 0.48 28.19 -58.40
C ALA A 541 -0.33 28.23 -57.10
N GLY A 542 -1.31 27.30 -56.92
CA GLY A 542 -2.06 27.15 -55.68
C GLY A 542 -1.19 26.78 -54.49
N ALA A 543 -0.23 25.88 -54.69
CA ALA A 543 0.74 25.50 -53.65
C ALA A 543 1.63 26.69 -53.23
N ALA A 544 2.11 27.48 -54.20
CA ALA A 544 2.90 28.68 -53.93
C ALA A 544 2.09 29.71 -53.12
N GLU A 545 0.80 29.89 -53.47
CA GLU A 545 -0.09 30.80 -52.75
C GLU A 545 -0.34 30.35 -51.32
N LEU A 546 -0.59 29.05 -51.09
CA LEU A 546 -0.74 28.50 -49.72
C LEU A 546 0.50 28.74 -48.87
N LEU A 547 1.70 28.52 -49.40
CA LEU A 547 2.97 28.80 -48.72
C LEU A 547 3.12 30.29 -48.37
N ARG A 548 2.76 31.16 -49.32
CA ARG A 548 2.80 32.62 -49.14
C ARG A 548 1.86 33.05 -47.99
N LEU A 549 0.60 32.60 -48.01
CA LEU A 549 -0.39 32.88 -47.00
C LEU A 549 0.02 32.33 -45.61
N ALA A 550 0.53 31.11 -45.55
CA ALA A 550 1.09 30.55 -44.34
C ALA A 550 2.22 31.40 -43.75
N GLY A 551 3.13 31.89 -44.62
CA GLY A 551 4.21 32.80 -44.23
C GLY A 551 3.70 34.14 -43.69
N GLN A 552 2.67 34.72 -44.26
CA GLN A 552 2.03 35.95 -43.77
C GLN A 552 1.37 35.71 -42.38
N THR A 553 0.59 34.63 -42.26
CA THR A 553 -0.03 34.26 -40.98
C THR A 553 1.00 34.10 -39.86
N LYS A 554 2.14 33.44 -40.14
CA LYS A 554 3.24 33.28 -39.18
C LYS A 554 3.84 34.62 -38.73
N ARG A 555 3.87 35.64 -39.61
CA ARG A 555 4.35 36.99 -39.28
C ARG A 555 3.32 37.87 -38.57
N GLY A 556 2.08 37.38 -38.37
CA GLY A 556 1.00 38.13 -37.76
C GLY A 556 0.36 39.18 -38.69
N GLU A 557 0.61 39.09 -40.00
CA GLU A 557 -0.05 39.92 -40.99
C GLU A 557 -1.52 39.46 -41.12
N GLN A 558 -2.48 40.36 -40.88
CA GLN A 558 -3.89 40.03 -41.10
C GLN A 558 -4.15 39.77 -42.58
N ILE A 559 -4.77 38.64 -42.90
CA ILE A 559 -5.20 38.27 -44.27
C ILE A 559 -6.64 38.75 -44.48
#